data_3101f2c3cfe5015fba62f2353e9e4b34
#
_entry.id   3101f2c3cfe5015fba62f2353e9e4b34
#
_cell.length_a   1.000
_cell.length_b   1.000
_cell.length_c   1.000
_cell.angle_alpha   90.00
_cell.angle_beta   90.00
_cell.angle_gamma   90.00
#
_symmetry.space_group_name_H-M   'P 1'
#
loop_
_entity.id
_entity.type
_entity.pdbx_description
1 polymer ?
#
loop_
_entity_poly.entity_id
_entity_poly.type
_entity_poly.pdbx_seq_one_letter_code
_entity_poly.pdbx_strand_id
1 'polypeptide(L)'
;MINIVRSLLAEVEGTVGLISPPSRNEELTALLEQAQLPGAERVSVVTPLQSKGLEYDAVLVIAPDDIVAESPGGVRALYVALTRPTQRLVTLDAVPDASWRRSLG
;
A
#
# COMPACT_ATOMS: atom_id res chain seq x y z
N MET A 1 9.28 5.96 3.06
CA MET A 1 7.83 5.86 2.77
C MET A 1 7.26 7.20 2.29
N ILE A 2 7.43 8.27 3.03
CA ILE A 2 6.87 9.58 2.68
C ILE A 2 7.37 10.09 1.31
N ASN A 3 8.65 9.92 1.01
CA ASN A 3 9.18 10.34 -0.29
C ASN A 3 8.56 9.58 -1.46
N ILE A 4 8.25 8.30 -1.25
CA ILE A 4 7.59 7.47 -2.27
C ILE A 4 6.17 7.99 -2.51
N VAL A 5 5.43 8.28 -1.44
CA VAL A 5 4.07 8.81 -1.55
C VAL A 5 4.09 10.16 -2.29
N ARG A 6 5.04 11.03 -1.94
CA ARG A 6 5.19 12.32 -2.63
C ARG A 6 5.44 12.13 -4.11
N SER A 7 6.30 11.19 -4.48
CA SER A 7 6.59 10.88 -5.89
C SER A 7 5.35 10.36 -6.62
N LEU A 8 4.60 9.48 -5.99
CA LEU A 8 3.38 8.95 -6.61
C LEU A 8 2.32 10.02 -6.80
N LEU A 9 2.17 10.93 -5.83
CA LEU A 9 1.25 12.06 -5.96
C LEU A 9 1.62 12.98 -7.12
N ALA A 10 2.91 13.09 -7.43
CA ALA A 10 3.38 13.88 -8.56
C ALA A 10 3.19 13.16 -9.90
N GLU A 11 3.23 11.84 -9.91
CA GLU A 11 3.14 11.04 -11.14
C GLU A 11 1.71 10.82 -11.62
N VAL A 12 0.74 10.76 -10.72
CA VAL A 12 -0.65 10.51 -11.09
C VAL A 12 -1.54 11.67 -10.68
N GLU A 13 -2.66 11.82 -11.40
CA GLU A 13 -3.60 12.92 -11.14
C GLU A 13 -4.71 12.53 -10.17
N GLY A 14 -5.00 11.24 -10.05
CA GLY A 14 -6.10 10.72 -9.25
C GLY A 14 -5.69 10.28 -7.86
N THR A 15 -6.17 9.13 -7.46
CA THR A 15 -6.02 8.63 -6.09
C THR A 15 -4.78 7.76 -5.92
N VAL A 16 -4.25 7.79 -4.70
CA VAL A 16 -3.12 6.95 -4.28
C VAL A 16 -3.58 6.08 -3.10
N GLY A 17 -3.46 4.78 -3.25
CA GLY A 17 -3.75 3.84 -2.19
C GLY A 17 -2.47 3.43 -1.47
N LEU A 18 -2.46 3.58 -0.16
CA LEU A 18 -1.39 3.07 0.68
C LEU A 18 -1.94 1.83 1.38
N ILE A 19 -1.58 0.66 0.87
CA ILE A 19 -2.13 -0.60 1.38
C ILE A 19 -1.12 -1.22 2.34
N SER A 20 -1.54 -1.41 3.58
CA SER A 20 -0.67 -1.84 4.67
C SER A 20 -1.21 -3.04 5.41
N PRO A 21 -0.33 -3.78 6.12
CA PRO A 21 -0.80 -4.75 7.10
C PRO A 21 -1.66 -4.04 8.15
N PRO A 22 -2.69 -4.71 8.69
CA PRO A 22 -3.54 -4.11 9.73
C PRO A 22 -2.77 -3.54 10.91
N SER A 23 -1.68 -4.18 11.33
CA SER A 23 -0.88 -3.74 12.48
C SER A 23 -0.18 -2.39 12.27
N ARG A 24 -0.02 -1.95 11.02
CA ARG A 24 0.70 -0.71 10.68
C ARG A 24 -0.21 0.41 10.23
N ASN A 25 -1.50 0.15 10.08
CA ASN A 25 -2.44 1.10 9.46
C ASN A 25 -2.53 2.42 10.22
N GLU A 26 -2.69 2.38 11.54
CA GLU A 26 -2.79 3.59 12.36
C GLU A 26 -1.49 4.40 12.36
N GLU A 27 -0.37 3.73 12.48
CA GLU A 27 0.96 4.35 12.45
C GLU A 27 1.19 5.10 11.15
N LEU A 28 0.86 4.48 10.02
CA LEU A 28 1.05 5.07 8.71
C LEU A 28 0.12 6.25 8.49
N THR A 29 -1.12 6.15 8.94
CA THR A 29 -2.09 7.26 8.90
C THR A 29 -1.55 8.46 9.66
N ALA A 30 -1.02 8.24 10.87
CA ALA A 30 -0.46 9.30 11.69
C ALA A 30 0.78 9.95 11.02
N LEU A 31 1.64 9.13 10.43
CA LEU A 31 2.83 9.63 9.73
C LEU A 31 2.46 10.53 8.55
N LEU A 32 1.45 10.13 7.77
CA LEU A 32 0.98 10.93 6.64
C LEU A 32 0.37 12.24 7.10
N GLU A 33 -0.41 12.23 8.17
CA GLU A 33 -0.99 13.44 8.72
C GLU A 33 0.08 14.41 9.19
N GLN A 34 1.12 13.91 9.86
CA GLN A 34 2.23 14.73 10.33
C GLN A 34 3.05 15.32 9.19
N ALA A 35 3.17 14.61 8.08
CA ALA A 35 3.95 15.04 6.93
C ALA A 35 3.32 16.20 6.18
N GLN A 36 2.00 16.38 6.28
CA GLN A 36 1.27 17.46 5.62
C GLN A 36 1.62 17.63 4.13
N LEU A 37 1.59 16.51 3.40
CA LEU A 37 1.94 16.50 1.98
C LEU A 37 0.92 17.26 1.14
N PRO A 38 1.35 18.08 0.16
CA PRO A 38 0.43 18.60 -0.85
C PRO A 38 -0.23 17.44 -1.60
N GLY A 39 -1.56 17.45 -1.69
CA GLY A 39 -2.30 16.36 -2.32
C GLY A 39 -2.62 15.19 -1.40
N ALA A 40 -2.37 15.33 -0.10
CA ALA A 40 -2.63 14.25 0.86
C ALA A 40 -4.09 13.81 0.89
N GLU A 41 -5.02 14.67 0.51
CA GLU A 41 -6.44 14.34 0.41
C GLU A 41 -6.72 13.27 -0.65
N ARG A 42 -5.80 13.04 -1.55
CA ARG A 42 -5.90 11.97 -2.56
C ARG A 42 -5.38 10.62 -2.07
N VAL A 43 -4.76 10.58 -0.89
CA VAL A 43 -4.17 9.35 -0.33
C VAL A 43 -5.14 8.69 0.63
N SER A 44 -5.35 7.38 0.45
CA SER A 44 -6.12 6.56 1.38
C SER A 44 -5.21 5.50 1.98
N VAL A 45 -5.18 5.38 3.31
CA VAL A 45 -4.46 4.32 4.01
C VAL A 45 -5.47 3.24 4.35
N VAL A 46 -5.29 2.06 3.77
CA VAL A 46 -6.25 0.96 3.89
C VAL A 46 -5.54 -0.37 4.10
N THR A 47 -6.28 -1.34 4.63
CA THR A 47 -5.84 -2.73 4.64
C THR A 47 -6.23 -3.39 3.32
N PRO A 48 -5.67 -4.58 2.98
CA PRO A 48 -6.09 -5.29 1.77
C PRO A 48 -7.60 -5.55 1.72
N LEU A 49 -8.20 -5.92 2.84
CA LEU A 49 -9.63 -6.18 2.89
C LEU A 49 -10.43 -4.91 2.57
N GLN A 50 -10.04 -3.77 3.12
CA GLN A 50 -10.70 -2.50 2.85
C GLN A 50 -10.55 -2.06 1.40
N SER A 51 -9.46 -2.44 0.73
CA SER A 51 -9.21 -2.08 -0.66
C SER A 51 -10.00 -2.91 -1.67
N LYS A 52 -10.59 -4.00 -1.23
CA LYS A 52 -11.31 -4.92 -2.10
C LYS A 52 -12.47 -4.21 -2.80
N GLY A 53 -12.51 -4.32 -4.12
CA GLY A 53 -13.54 -3.65 -4.93
C GLY A 53 -13.22 -2.21 -5.28
N LEU A 54 -12.09 -1.67 -4.81
CA LEU A 54 -11.66 -0.30 -5.11
C LEU A 54 -10.50 -0.30 -6.10
N GLU A 55 -10.31 0.83 -6.76
CA GLU A 55 -9.17 1.04 -7.66
C GLU A 55 -8.50 2.37 -7.32
N TYR A 56 -7.21 2.44 -7.57
CA TYR A 56 -6.40 3.65 -7.37
C TYR A 56 -5.52 3.86 -8.59
N ASP A 57 -5.21 5.11 -8.91
CA ASP A 57 -4.24 5.40 -9.97
C ASP A 57 -2.87 4.83 -9.62
N ALA A 58 -2.46 5.02 -8.38
CA ALA A 58 -1.20 4.47 -7.89
C ALA A 58 -1.43 3.77 -6.55
N VAL A 59 -0.63 2.74 -6.30
CA VAL A 59 -0.67 2.01 -5.02
C VAL A 59 0.75 1.81 -4.52
N LEU A 60 0.94 2.06 -3.23
CA LEU A 60 2.13 1.67 -2.50
C LEU A 60 1.72 0.56 -1.53
N VAL A 61 2.27 -0.63 -1.72
CA VAL A 61 2.03 -1.77 -0.83
C VAL A 61 3.16 -1.83 0.19
N ILE A 62 2.81 -1.68 1.46
CA ILE A 62 3.77 -1.66 2.58
C ILE A 62 3.90 -3.05 3.19
N ALA A 63 5.13 -3.48 3.38
CA ALA A 63 5.47 -4.72 4.06
C ALA A 63 4.64 -5.92 3.56
N PRO A 64 4.80 -6.31 2.28
CA PRO A 64 4.00 -7.41 1.72
C PRO A 64 4.06 -8.71 2.52
N ASP A 65 5.22 -9.07 3.11
CA ASP A 65 5.32 -10.28 3.93
C ASP A 65 4.42 -10.21 5.16
N ASP A 66 4.31 -9.05 5.78
CA ASP A 66 3.43 -8.87 6.93
C ASP A 66 1.96 -8.93 6.52
N ILE A 67 1.62 -8.47 5.32
CA ILE A 67 0.26 -8.62 4.77
C ILE A 67 -0.08 -10.10 4.68
N VAL A 68 0.82 -10.91 4.14
CA VAL A 68 0.59 -12.35 4.05
C VAL A 68 0.42 -12.97 5.43
N ALA A 69 1.27 -12.58 6.39
CA ALA A 69 1.26 -13.15 7.73
C ALA A 69 0.04 -12.76 8.56
N GLU A 70 -0.43 -11.52 8.43
CA GLU A 70 -1.49 -10.96 9.29
C GLU A 70 -2.90 -11.07 8.71
N SER A 71 -3.01 -11.16 7.39
CA SER A 71 -4.32 -11.06 6.74
C SER A 71 -5.03 -12.40 6.63
N PRO A 72 -6.35 -12.44 6.83
CA PRO A 72 -7.12 -13.62 6.46
C PRO A 72 -6.94 -13.90 4.96
N GLY A 73 -6.67 -15.14 4.62
CA GLY A 73 -6.41 -15.53 3.24
C GLY A 73 -4.97 -15.33 2.79
N GLY A 74 -4.09 -14.74 3.62
CA GLY A 74 -2.65 -14.67 3.35
C GLY A 74 -2.28 -14.14 1.97
N VAL A 75 -1.79 -15.02 1.10
CA VAL A 75 -1.35 -14.65 -0.26
C VAL A 75 -2.47 -14.04 -1.09
N ARG A 76 -3.72 -14.47 -0.90
CA ARG A 76 -4.86 -13.87 -1.61
C ARG A 76 -5.05 -12.42 -1.25
N ALA A 77 -4.87 -12.07 0.03
CA ALA A 77 -4.97 -10.67 0.48
C ALA A 77 -3.90 -9.82 -0.20
N LEU A 78 -2.68 -10.34 -0.29
CA LEU A 78 -1.62 -9.65 -1.01
C LEU A 78 -1.94 -9.50 -2.49
N TYR A 79 -2.46 -10.54 -3.12
CA TYR A 79 -2.85 -10.47 -4.53
C TYR A 79 -3.90 -9.39 -4.77
N VAL A 80 -4.89 -9.29 -3.88
CA VAL A 80 -5.89 -8.22 -3.96
C VAL A 80 -5.20 -6.85 -3.95
N ALA A 81 -4.27 -6.63 -3.00
CA ALA A 81 -3.54 -5.37 -2.91
C ALA A 81 -2.77 -5.05 -4.19
N LEU A 82 -2.05 -6.04 -4.73
CA LEU A 82 -1.22 -5.86 -5.92
C LEU A 82 -2.02 -5.57 -7.19
N THR A 83 -3.30 -5.89 -7.20
CA THR A 83 -4.17 -5.70 -8.37
C THR A 83 -5.07 -4.48 -8.30
N ARG A 84 -4.91 -3.62 -7.28
CA ARG A 84 -5.71 -2.39 -7.14
C ARG A 84 -5.23 -1.22 -8.01
N PRO A 85 -3.93 -1.09 -8.38
CA PRO A 85 -3.50 0.06 -9.16
C PRO A 85 -3.88 -0.05 -10.63
N THR A 86 -4.20 1.09 -11.24
CA THR A 86 -4.46 1.17 -12.68
C THR A 86 -3.25 1.68 -13.47
N GLN A 87 -2.34 2.42 -12.85
CA GLN A 87 -1.20 3.04 -13.53
C GLN A 87 0.15 2.70 -12.90
N ARG A 88 0.28 2.76 -11.58
CA ARG A 88 1.57 2.60 -10.90
C ARG A 88 1.45 1.73 -9.67
N LEU A 89 2.39 0.80 -9.53
CA LEU A 89 2.51 -0.06 -8.35
C LEU A 89 3.93 0.03 -7.82
N VAL A 90 4.05 0.33 -6.54
CA VAL A 90 5.32 0.30 -5.82
C VAL A 90 5.15 -0.57 -4.58
N THR A 91 6.14 -1.38 -4.27
CA THR A 91 6.16 -2.18 -3.04
C THR A 91 7.32 -1.73 -2.17
N LEU A 92 7.11 -1.69 -0.87
CA LEU A 92 8.13 -1.34 0.11
C LEU A 92 8.25 -2.47 1.13
N ASP A 93 9.30 -3.26 1.02
CA ASP A 93 9.52 -4.39 1.91
C ASP A 93 10.01 -3.93 3.27
N ALA A 94 9.54 -4.58 4.33
CA ALA A 94 9.99 -4.30 5.68
C ALA A 94 11.36 -4.93 5.98
N VAL A 95 11.72 -5.97 5.22
CA VAL A 95 13.00 -6.68 5.39
C VAL A 95 13.68 -6.86 4.02
N PRO A 96 15.03 -6.90 3.97
CA PRO A 96 15.77 -6.99 2.70
C PRO A 96 15.46 -8.24 1.87
N ASP A 97 15.27 -9.39 2.53
CA ASP A 97 15.07 -10.67 1.85
C ASP A 97 13.61 -11.14 1.94
N ALA A 98 12.69 -10.24 1.61
CA ALA A 98 11.26 -10.54 1.66
C ALA A 98 10.90 -11.72 0.75
N SER A 99 10.08 -12.62 1.27
CA SER A 99 9.75 -13.89 0.61
C SER A 99 8.42 -13.88 -0.15
N TRP A 100 7.68 -12.80 -0.09
CA TRP A 100 6.33 -12.76 -0.68
C TRP A 100 6.32 -13.03 -2.19
N ARG A 101 7.39 -12.63 -2.90
CA ARG A 101 7.49 -12.88 -4.34
C ARG A 101 7.52 -14.37 -4.65
N ARG A 102 8.17 -15.15 -3.79
CA ARG A 102 8.23 -16.62 -3.95
C ARG A 102 6.88 -17.27 -3.73
N SER A 103 6.06 -16.68 -2.84
CA SER A 103 4.71 -17.17 -2.57
C SER A 103 3.78 -16.96 -3.76
N LEU A 104 4.01 -15.92 -4.55
CA LEU A 104 3.22 -15.63 -5.74
C LEU A 104 3.70 -16.39 -6.99
N GLY A 105 4.97 -16.71 -7.01
CA GLY A 105 5.61 -17.37 -8.14
C GLY A 105 5.69 -18.84 -8.02
#